data_18eef6e6030f0c5dd885c503a287ff1c
#
_entry.id   18eef6e6030f0c5dd885c503a287ff1c
#
_cell.length_a   1.000
_cell.length_b   1.000
_cell.length_c   1.000
_cell.angle_alpha   90.00
_cell.angle_beta   90.00
_cell.angle_gamma   90.00
#
_symmetry.space_group_name_H-M   'P 1'
#
loop_
_entity.id
_entity.type
_entity.pdbx_description
1 polymer ?
#
loop_
_entity_poly.entity_id
_entity_poly.type
_entity_poly.pdbx_seq_one_letter_code
_entity_poly.pdbx_strand_id
1 'polypeptide(L)'
;PICTDRVVASDIEHPNDHTAPSEPTITFVEDTNPKDGKLNKAENSSDGDNANTTAKISIPTDAVVGDVIKYTVNGGAEESHTITNADKTAGHVEIKVPVTDGQTSSVTAKIVDQAGNASKEVSGSIDVDTTAPKVDVETVTPVDTNNPADGNPDKGIVKGHSDEPNAPVVVTDKDGKIIGTGTTDDKGNFEITTDPIKPGDKVNVEVTDKAGNKGNGEGTAGDIEHPNDHTAPSEPTIT
;
A
#
# COMPACT_ATOMS: atom_id res chain seq x y z
N PRO A 1 11.16 -71.91 7.06
CA PRO A 1 10.56 -70.63 7.45
C PRO A 1 11.35 -69.50 6.82
N ILE A 2 10.74 -68.86 5.88
CA ILE A 2 11.31 -67.73 5.14
C ILE A 2 11.04 -66.51 6.03
N CYS A 3 12.09 -65.94 6.62
CA CYS A 3 12.01 -64.68 7.28
C CYS A 3 11.91 -63.60 6.21
N THR A 4 10.68 -63.08 5.95
CA THR A 4 10.47 -61.90 5.16
C THR A 4 10.71 -60.72 6.07
N ASP A 5 11.94 -60.24 6.08
CA ASP A 5 12.29 -58.97 6.66
C ASP A 5 11.64 -57.90 5.82
N ARG A 6 10.54 -57.34 6.34
CA ARG A 6 9.82 -56.24 5.74
C ARG A 6 10.55 -54.95 6.09
N VAL A 7 11.48 -54.55 5.25
CA VAL A 7 12.07 -53.21 5.33
C VAL A 7 10.93 -52.21 5.16
N VAL A 8 10.53 -51.58 6.26
CA VAL A 8 9.63 -50.43 6.25
C VAL A 8 10.42 -49.25 5.72
N ALA A 9 9.84 -48.53 4.76
CA ALA A 9 10.48 -47.40 4.07
C ALA A 9 10.83 -46.19 4.95
N SER A 10 10.80 -46.32 6.25
CA SER A 10 11.12 -45.30 7.23
C SER A 10 12.60 -45.29 7.72
N ASP A 11 13.42 -46.23 7.27
CA ASP A 11 14.79 -46.41 7.74
C ASP A 11 15.85 -46.11 6.65
N ILE A 12 15.54 -45.19 5.73
CA ILE A 12 16.58 -44.66 4.85
C ILE A 12 17.32 -43.58 5.62
N GLU A 13 18.28 -44.00 6.44
CA GLU A 13 19.32 -43.11 6.93
C GLU A 13 20.15 -42.65 5.73
N HIS A 14 20.33 -41.34 5.55
CA HIS A 14 21.23 -40.73 4.57
C HIS A 14 22.56 -40.33 5.27
N PRO A 15 23.35 -41.26 5.81
CA PRO A 15 24.47 -40.95 6.67
C PRO A 15 25.66 -40.27 6.00
N ASN A 16 25.61 -40.14 4.66
CA ASN A 16 26.67 -39.52 3.85
C ASN A 16 26.20 -38.33 3.00
N ASP A 17 24.98 -37.83 3.23
CA ASP A 17 24.53 -36.62 2.58
C ASP A 17 24.99 -35.37 3.38
N HIS A 18 25.84 -34.53 2.76
CA HIS A 18 26.38 -33.31 3.32
C HIS A 18 25.99 -32.09 2.47
N THR A 19 25.02 -32.24 1.57
CA THR A 19 24.59 -31.20 0.63
C THR A 19 23.29 -30.57 1.10
N ALA A 20 23.36 -29.35 1.59
CA ALA A 20 22.16 -28.61 1.97
C ALA A 20 21.31 -28.25 0.74
N PRO A 21 19.98 -28.20 0.86
CA PRO A 21 19.10 -27.65 -0.17
C PRO A 21 19.43 -26.19 -0.49
N SER A 22 19.05 -25.73 -1.67
CA SER A 22 19.12 -24.31 -2.02
C SER A 22 18.23 -23.46 -1.11
N GLU A 23 18.60 -22.20 -0.93
CA GLU A 23 17.82 -21.27 -0.10
C GLU A 23 16.45 -20.96 -0.74
N PRO A 24 15.37 -20.86 0.08
CA PRO A 24 14.07 -20.43 -0.41
C PRO A 24 14.06 -18.93 -0.70
N THR A 25 12.97 -18.44 -1.30
CA THR A 25 12.65 -17.00 -1.37
C THR A 25 11.33 -16.74 -0.65
N ILE A 26 11.15 -15.51 -0.16
CA ILE A 26 9.94 -15.09 0.52
C ILE A 26 9.32 -13.93 -0.26
N THR A 27 8.02 -14.01 -0.55
CA THR A 27 7.24 -12.94 -1.19
C THR A 27 5.91 -12.77 -0.48
N PHE A 28 5.41 -11.52 -0.40
CA PHE A 28 4.09 -11.22 0.13
C PHE A 28 3.10 -11.13 -1.02
N VAL A 29 1.95 -11.80 -0.88
CA VAL A 29 0.99 -11.99 -1.98
C VAL A 29 0.23 -10.73 -2.28
N GLU A 30 -0.17 -10.00 -1.25
CA GLU A 30 -1.02 -8.83 -1.32
C GLU A 30 -0.25 -7.57 -1.76
N ASP A 31 1.09 -7.52 -1.66
CA ASP A 31 1.93 -6.45 -2.20
C ASP A 31 1.92 -6.51 -3.74
N THR A 32 0.96 -5.81 -4.35
CA THR A 32 0.67 -5.95 -5.79
C THR A 32 0.65 -4.67 -6.58
N ASN A 33 0.17 -3.55 -6.01
CA ASN A 33 -0.04 -2.32 -6.78
C ASN A 33 0.06 -1.03 -5.93
N PRO A 34 1.21 -0.37 -5.91
CA PRO A 34 2.47 -0.80 -6.52
C PRO A 34 3.13 -1.92 -5.71
N LYS A 35 3.91 -2.76 -6.36
CA LYS A 35 4.74 -3.74 -5.65
C LYS A 35 6.00 -3.06 -5.12
N ASP A 36 5.90 -2.49 -3.93
CA ASP A 36 6.91 -1.59 -3.35
C ASP A 36 7.39 -1.98 -1.96
N GLY A 37 6.96 -3.15 -1.46
CA GLY A 37 7.31 -3.63 -0.12
C GLY A 37 6.49 -2.98 0.98
N LYS A 38 5.38 -2.35 0.64
CA LYS A 38 4.40 -1.80 1.57
C LYS A 38 3.05 -2.49 1.41
N LEU A 39 2.30 -2.53 2.48
CA LEU A 39 0.96 -3.09 2.50
C LEU A 39 -0.01 -1.96 2.88
N ASN A 40 -0.68 -1.39 1.88
CA ASN A 40 -1.70 -0.39 2.09
C ASN A 40 -3.06 -1.03 2.45
N LYS A 41 -4.03 -0.20 2.81
CA LYS A 41 -5.37 -0.65 3.21
C LYS A 41 -6.08 -1.49 2.14
N ALA A 42 -5.99 -1.10 0.87
CA ALA A 42 -6.65 -1.79 -0.23
C ALA A 42 -6.03 -3.16 -0.48
N GLU A 43 -4.72 -3.26 -0.41
CA GLU A 43 -3.96 -4.49 -0.55
C GLU A 43 -4.23 -5.43 0.62
N ASN A 44 -4.14 -4.93 1.85
CA ASN A 44 -4.40 -5.72 3.07
C ASN A 44 -5.83 -6.29 3.12
N SER A 45 -6.81 -5.60 2.51
CA SER A 45 -8.19 -6.07 2.46
C SER A 45 -8.54 -6.90 1.23
N SER A 46 -7.60 -7.11 0.31
CA SER A 46 -7.85 -7.70 -1.00
C SER A 46 -8.33 -9.17 -0.95
N ASP A 47 -7.89 -9.93 0.05
CA ASP A 47 -8.30 -11.32 0.28
C ASP A 47 -9.41 -11.47 1.35
N GLY A 48 -9.83 -10.36 1.96
CA GLY A 48 -10.83 -10.32 3.04
C GLY A 48 -10.27 -10.61 4.44
N ASP A 49 -8.96 -10.79 4.59
CA ASP A 49 -8.28 -11.01 5.86
C ASP A 49 -7.44 -9.79 6.26
N ASN A 50 -8.07 -8.82 6.92
CA ASN A 50 -7.40 -7.59 7.34
C ASN A 50 -6.41 -7.76 8.51
N ALA A 51 -6.40 -8.93 9.14
CA ALA A 51 -5.54 -9.19 10.31
C ALA A 51 -4.19 -9.82 9.93
N ASN A 52 -4.10 -10.36 8.73
CA ASN A 52 -2.90 -11.05 8.24
C ASN A 52 -2.63 -10.70 6.79
N THR A 53 -1.37 -10.80 6.39
CA THR A 53 -0.94 -10.91 4.99
C THR A 53 -0.45 -12.34 4.73
N THR A 54 -0.41 -12.76 3.47
CA THR A 54 0.05 -14.09 3.07
C THR A 54 1.47 -14.03 2.55
N ALA A 55 2.40 -14.71 3.23
CA ALA A 55 3.74 -14.90 2.72
C ALA A 55 3.85 -16.25 2.01
N LYS A 56 4.48 -16.25 0.83
CA LYS A 56 4.87 -17.45 0.08
C LYS A 56 6.34 -17.73 0.31
N ILE A 57 6.65 -18.92 0.84
CA ILE A 57 8.01 -19.45 0.95
C ILE A 57 8.20 -20.40 -0.22
N SER A 58 9.10 -20.08 -1.16
CA SER A 58 9.34 -20.92 -2.34
C SER A 58 10.00 -22.25 -1.96
N ILE A 59 9.75 -23.28 -2.77
CA ILE A 59 10.40 -24.59 -2.64
C ILE A 59 11.35 -24.76 -3.83
N PRO A 60 12.67 -24.68 -3.63
CA PRO A 60 13.66 -24.91 -4.66
C PRO A 60 13.51 -26.30 -5.31
N THR A 61 14.04 -26.45 -6.52
CA THR A 61 13.88 -27.70 -7.30
C THR A 61 14.59 -28.90 -6.64
N ASP A 62 15.67 -28.64 -5.95
CA ASP A 62 16.51 -29.62 -5.22
C ASP A 62 15.95 -30.02 -3.85
N ALA A 63 15.06 -29.22 -3.24
CA ALA A 63 14.33 -29.66 -2.06
C ALA A 63 13.31 -30.75 -2.42
N VAL A 64 13.15 -31.77 -1.61
CA VAL A 64 12.31 -32.94 -1.87
C VAL A 64 11.18 -33.08 -0.85
N VAL A 65 10.23 -33.95 -1.16
CA VAL A 65 9.15 -34.30 -0.21
C VAL A 65 9.75 -34.97 1.01
N GLY A 66 9.37 -34.50 2.19
CA GLY A 66 9.92 -34.95 3.47
C GLY A 66 10.94 -33.99 4.07
N ASP A 67 11.54 -33.08 3.28
CA ASP A 67 12.34 -31.99 3.82
C ASP A 67 11.46 -31.02 4.64
N VAL A 68 12.07 -30.24 5.51
CA VAL A 68 11.35 -29.40 6.46
C VAL A 68 11.70 -27.92 6.24
N ILE A 69 10.68 -27.11 5.95
CA ILE A 69 10.79 -25.66 6.03
C ILE A 69 10.70 -25.27 7.50
N LYS A 70 11.74 -24.61 8.02
CA LYS A 70 11.73 -23.97 9.34
C LYS A 70 11.60 -22.48 9.15
N TYR A 71 10.67 -21.85 9.85
CA TYR A 71 10.39 -20.42 9.69
C TYR A 71 10.02 -19.77 11.01
N THR A 72 10.17 -18.44 11.05
CA THR A 72 9.65 -17.60 12.12
C THR A 72 8.77 -16.51 11.53
N VAL A 73 7.77 -16.06 12.28
CA VAL A 73 6.88 -14.96 11.92
C VAL A 73 7.04 -13.85 12.95
N ASN A 74 7.30 -12.62 12.50
CA ASN A 74 7.47 -11.43 13.34
C ASN A 74 8.44 -11.65 14.53
N GLY A 75 9.51 -12.41 14.29
CA GLY A 75 10.51 -12.73 15.33
C GLY A 75 10.00 -13.66 16.44
N GLY A 76 8.87 -14.33 16.22
CA GLY A 76 8.31 -15.33 17.14
C GLY A 76 9.08 -16.63 17.21
N ALA A 77 8.48 -17.65 17.79
CA ALA A 77 9.08 -18.99 17.88
C ALA A 77 9.29 -19.61 16.49
N GLU A 78 10.33 -20.46 16.35
CA GLU A 78 10.54 -21.23 15.12
C GLU A 78 9.41 -22.27 14.97
N GLU A 79 8.76 -22.23 13.83
CA GLU A 79 7.77 -23.20 13.38
C GLU A 79 8.35 -24.07 12.27
N SER A 80 7.67 -25.18 11.97
CA SER A 80 8.13 -26.10 10.94
C SER A 80 6.98 -26.63 10.10
N HIS A 81 7.23 -26.78 8.78
CA HIS A 81 6.32 -27.38 7.82
C HIS A 81 7.07 -28.44 7.00
N THR A 82 6.59 -29.68 7.03
CA THR A 82 7.16 -30.75 6.20
C THR A 82 6.64 -30.64 4.76
N ILE A 83 7.55 -30.58 3.80
CA ILE A 83 7.23 -30.45 2.37
C ILE A 83 6.47 -31.67 1.90
N THR A 84 5.28 -31.45 1.34
CA THR A 84 4.40 -32.47 0.77
C THR A 84 4.46 -32.49 -0.76
N ASN A 85 3.84 -33.50 -1.38
CA ASN A 85 3.67 -33.53 -2.84
C ASN A 85 2.84 -32.36 -3.36
N ALA A 86 1.85 -31.90 -2.58
CA ALA A 86 1.04 -30.74 -2.94
C ALA A 86 1.90 -29.45 -2.97
N ASP A 87 2.74 -29.25 -1.97
CA ASP A 87 3.64 -28.10 -1.88
C ASP A 87 4.66 -28.08 -3.03
N LYS A 88 5.23 -29.25 -3.37
CA LYS A 88 6.12 -29.39 -4.54
C LYS A 88 5.41 -29.05 -5.85
N THR A 89 4.15 -29.42 -5.99
CA THR A 89 3.35 -29.10 -7.18
C THR A 89 3.03 -27.60 -7.23
N ALA A 90 2.72 -27.00 -6.09
CA ALA A 90 2.49 -25.55 -5.96
C ALA A 90 3.79 -24.72 -6.11
N GLY A 91 4.95 -25.32 -5.79
CA GLY A 91 6.25 -24.66 -5.78
C GLY A 91 6.49 -23.74 -4.58
N HIS A 92 5.57 -23.73 -3.61
CA HIS A 92 5.65 -22.88 -2.41
C HIS A 92 4.76 -23.41 -1.28
N VAL A 93 5.00 -22.88 -0.09
CA VAL A 93 4.11 -22.98 1.07
C VAL A 93 3.61 -21.57 1.41
N GLU A 94 2.33 -21.45 1.70
CA GLU A 94 1.70 -20.19 2.15
C GLU A 94 1.59 -20.21 3.68
N ILE A 95 1.97 -19.09 4.30
CA ILE A 95 1.82 -18.86 5.72
C ILE A 95 1.12 -17.52 5.97
N LYS A 96 0.29 -17.47 7.00
CA LYS A 96 -0.36 -16.22 7.44
C LYS A 96 0.56 -15.46 8.37
N VAL A 97 0.77 -14.20 8.08
CA VAL A 97 1.65 -13.28 8.82
C VAL A 97 0.79 -12.19 9.42
N PRO A 98 0.64 -12.13 10.75
CA PRO A 98 -0.11 -11.06 11.41
C PRO A 98 0.45 -9.69 11.04
N VAL A 99 -0.46 -8.74 10.77
CA VAL A 99 -0.12 -7.36 10.43
C VAL A 99 -0.64 -6.40 11.50
N THR A 100 0.12 -5.33 11.71
CA THR A 100 -0.27 -4.22 12.59
C THR A 100 0.11 -2.93 11.89
N ASP A 101 -0.83 -2.01 11.77
CA ASP A 101 -0.62 -0.71 11.15
C ASP A 101 0.57 0.04 11.78
N GLY A 102 1.41 0.65 10.95
CA GLY A 102 2.64 1.33 11.37
C GLY A 102 3.79 0.39 11.79
N GLN A 103 3.67 -0.93 11.59
CA GLN A 103 4.71 -1.91 11.92
C GLN A 103 5.21 -2.63 10.66
N THR A 104 6.42 -3.19 10.76
CA THR A 104 6.97 -4.09 9.74
C THR A 104 6.63 -5.53 10.11
N SER A 105 5.96 -6.25 9.22
CA SER A 105 5.76 -7.69 9.34
C SER A 105 6.89 -8.43 8.63
N SER A 106 7.37 -9.53 9.20
CA SER A 106 8.56 -10.23 8.71
C SER A 106 8.44 -11.75 8.83
N VAL A 107 9.14 -12.43 7.94
CA VAL A 107 9.31 -13.89 7.95
C VAL A 107 10.77 -14.21 7.74
N THR A 108 11.32 -15.16 8.52
CA THR A 108 12.58 -15.82 8.18
C THR A 108 12.31 -17.27 7.81
N ALA A 109 13.08 -17.85 6.91
CA ALA A 109 12.92 -19.25 6.52
C ALA A 109 14.23 -19.89 6.07
N LYS A 110 14.34 -21.20 6.32
CA LYS A 110 15.38 -22.10 5.79
C LYS A 110 14.78 -23.48 5.52
N ILE A 111 15.42 -24.26 4.68
CA ILE A 111 15.00 -25.64 4.38
C ILE A 111 16.04 -26.57 4.99
N VAL A 112 15.57 -27.60 5.67
CA VAL A 112 16.41 -28.66 6.27
C VAL A 112 16.03 -29.97 5.60
N ASP A 113 17.01 -30.65 5.01
CA ASP A 113 16.80 -31.96 4.40
C ASP A 113 16.65 -33.07 5.45
N GLN A 114 16.36 -34.29 4.97
CA GLN A 114 16.18 -35.44 5.84
C GLN A 114 17.48 -35.92 6.47
N ALA A 115 18.64 -35.51 5.95
CA ALA A 115 19.96 -35.77 6.54
C ALA A 115 20.36 -34.75 7.60
N GLY A 116 19.61 -33.64 7.73
CA GLY A 116 19.85 -32.57 8.68
C GLY A 116 20.67 -31.40 8.16
N ASN A 117 20.99 -31.38 6.84
CA ASN A 117 21.68 -30.23 6.27
C ASN A 117 20.71 -29.09 6.06
N ALA A 118 21.07 -27.88 6.49
CA ALA A 118 20.23 -26.70 6.40
C ALA A 118 20.73 -25.75 5.30
N SER A 119 19.79 -25.21 4.50
CA SER A 119 20.06 -24.09 3.61
C SER A 119 20.49 -22.86 4.42
N LYS A 120 20.94 -21.82 3.72
CA LYS A 120 21.01 -20.49 4.34
C LYS A 120 19.60 -20.04 4.74
N GLU A 121 19.52 -19.29 5.84
CA GLU A 121 18.33 -18.60 6.25
C GLU A 121 18.15 -17.34 5.41
N VAL A 122 16.92 -17.12 4.95
CA VAL A 122 16.49 -15.91 4.23
C VAL A 122 15.46 -15.17 5.07
N SER A 123 15.33 -13.88 4.83
CA SER A 123 14.29 -13.05 5.42
C SER A 123 13.53 -12.27 4.36
N GLY A 124 12.24 -12.08 4.58
CA GLY A 124 11.37 -11.17 3.84
C GLY A 124 10.61 -10.29 4.81
N SER A 125 10.32 -9.07 4.42
CA SER A 125 9.54 -8.12 5.23
C SER A 125 8.65 -7.27 4.37
N ILE A 126 7.58 -6.75 4.98
CA ILE A 126 6.65 -5.79 4.38
C ILE A 126 6.28 -4.75 5.43
N ASP A 127 6.34 -3.47 5.06
CA ASP A 127 5.91 -2.38 5.93
C ASP A 127 4.39 -2.21 5.81
N VAL A 128 3.70 -2.18 6.94
CA VAL A 128 2.24 -2.08 6.99
C VAL A 128 1.84 -0.64 7.26
N ASP A 129 1.13 -0.03 6.32
CA ASP A 129 0.54 1.28 6.46
C ASP A 129 -0.87 1.25 5.85
N THR A 130 -1.87 1.15 6.68
CA THR A 130 -3.29 1.03 6.29
C THR A 130 -4.10 2.27 6.66
N THR A 131 -3.43 3.31 7.15
CA THR A 131 -4.06 4.57 7.57
C THR A 131 -4.05 5.57 6.42
N ALA A 132 -5.23 5.97 5.96
CA ALA A 132 -5.35 7.00 4.93
C ALA A 132 -5.04 8.39 5.49
N PRO A 133 -4.45 9.30 4.69
CA PRO A 133 -4.24 10.70 5.09
C PRO A 133 -5.54 11.38 5.52
N LYS A 134 -5.44 12.28 6.49
CA LYS A 134 -6.53 13.21 6.80
C LYS A 134 -6.41 14.41 5.88
N VAL A 135 -7.54 14.84 5.33
CA VAL A 135 -7.61 15.99 4.40
C VAL A 135 -8.63 16.98 4.90
N ASP A 136 -8.19 18.19 5.15
CA ASP A 136 -9.05 19.33 5.51
C ASP A 136 -9.01 20.36 4.39
N VAL A 137 -10.18 20.64 3.78
CA VAL A 137 -10.34 21.64 2.73
C VAL A 137 -10.80 22.95 3.37
N GLU A 138 -9.91 23.92 3.47
CA GLU A 138 -10.16 25.18 4.18
C GLU A 138 -10.93 26.17 3.34
N THR A 139 -10.53 26.34 2.06
CA THR A 139 -11.18 27.28 1.15
C THR A 139 -11.23 26.74 -0.28
N VAL A 140 -12.32 27.05 -0.95
CA VAL A 140 -12.53 26.83 -2.40
C VAL A 140 -12.99 28.17 -2.97
N THR A 141 -12.12 28.82 -3.75
CA THR A 141 -12.33 30.19 -4.20
C THR A 141 -12.38 30.25 -5.71
N PRO A 142 -13.54 30.60 -6.30
CA PRO A 142 -13.64 31.00 -7.71
C PRO A 142 -12.93 32.34 -7.92
N VAL A 143 -12.14 32.46 -8.98
CA VAL A 143 -11.35 33.67 -9.26
C VAL A 143 -11.62 34.17 -10.66
N ASP A 144 -12.06 35.43 -10.78
CA ASP A 144 -12.20 36.18 -12.05
C ASP A 144 -10.97 37.12 -12.15
N THR A 145 -10.11 36.85 -13.14
CA THR A 145 -8.86 37.61 -13.36
C THR A 145 -8.99 38.73 -14.36
N ASN A 146 -10.20 38.95 -14.95
CA ASN A 146 -10.47 39.99 -15.89
C ASN A 146 -10.39 41.39 -15.26
N ASN A 147 -10.07 42.38 -16.09
CA ASN A 147 -10.10 43.80 -15.69
C ASN A 147 -10.70 44.66 -16.81
N PRO A 148 -11.93 45.16 -16.67
CA PRO A 148 -12.84 44.98 -15.52
C PRO A 148 -13.32 43.53 -15.40
N ALA A 149 -13.68 43.13 -14.18
CA ALA A 149 -14.26 41.82 -13.89
C ALA A 149 -15.59 41.63 -14.65
N ASP A 150 -15.77 40.42 -15.22
CA ASP A 150 -17.00 40.11 -15.98
C ASP A 150 -17.96 39.19 -15.22
N GLY A 151 -17.56 38.79 -13.99
CA GLY A 151 -18.34 37.96 -13.11
C GLY A 151 -18.28 36.46 -13.46
N ASN A 152 -17.42 36.08 -14.41
CA ASN A 152 -17.19 34.69 -14.75
C ASN A 152 -15.82 34.25 -14.27
N PRO A 153 -15.72 33.22 -13.39
CA PRO A 153 -14.42 32.73 -12.93
C PRO A 153 -13.58 32.16 -14.08
N ASP A 154 -12.31 32.52 -14.15
CA ASP A 154 -11.31 31.98 -15.06
C ASP A 154 -10.61 30.74 -14.51
N LYS A 155 -10.58 30.62 -13.19
CA LYS A 155 -9.95 29.53 -12.45
C LYS A 155 -10.57 29.36 -11.08
N GLY A 156 -10.19 28.29 -10.39
CA GLY A 156 -10.39 28.13 -8.97
C GLY A 156 -9.07 28.06 -8.22
N ILE A 157 -9.12 28.35 -6.93
CA ILE A 157 -8.03 28.10 -5.98
C ILE A 157 -8.59 27.29 -4.82
N VAL A 158 -8.02 26.11 -4.58
CA VAL A 158 -8.39 25.22 -3.49
C VAL A 158 -7.22 25.17 -2.50
N LYS A 159 -7.47 25.54 -1.26
CA LYS A 159 -6.47 25.50 -0.18
C LYS A 159 -6.93 24.58 0.94
N GLY A 160 -5.97 23.97 1.59
CA GLY A 160 -6.22 23.10 2.73
C GLY A 160 -4.95 22.51 3.30
N HIS A 161 -5.15 21.51 4.14
CA HIS A 161 -4.09 20.83 4.86
C HIS A 161 -4.33 19.31 4.89
N SER A 162 -3.24 18.56 4.86
CA SER A 162 -3.22 17.12 5.13
C SER A 162 -2.13 16.82 6.16
N ASP A 163 -2.28 15.74 6.92
CA ASP A 163 -1.22 15.23 7.79
C ASP A 163 -0.09 14.53 7.01
N GLU A 164 -0.21 14.43 5.66
CA GLU A 164 0.82 13.82 4.81
C GLU A 164 1.60 14.90 4.03
N PRO A 165 2.89 15.14 4.36
CA PRO A 165 3.72 16.10 3.66
C PRO A 165 4.29 15.56 2.34
N ASN A 166 4.48 16.45 1.36
CA ASN A 166 5.02 16.14 0.02
C ASN A 166 4.22 15.05 -0.72
N ALA A 167 2.92 14.97 -0.46
CA ALA A 167 2.01 13.98 -1.01
C ALA A 167 1.29 14.51 -2.26
N PRO A 168 1.00 13.68 -3.27
CA PRO A 168 0.18 14.04 -4.40
C PRO A 168 -1.22 14.48 -3.97
N VAL A 169 -1.70 15.58 -4.57
CA VAL A 169 -3.06 16.12 -4.38
C VAL A 169 -3.78 16.13 -5.72
N VAL A 170 -4.98 15.59 -5.74
CA VAL A 170 -5.88 15.61 -6.92
C VAL A 170 -7.19 16.28 -6.52
N VAL A 171 -7.61 17.28 -7.28
CA VAL A 171 -8.89 17.96 -7.10
C VAL A 171 -9.83 17.55 -8.22
N THR A 172 -11.02 17.07 -7.87
CA THR A 172 -12.06 16.70 -8.82
C THR A 172 -13.33 17.52 -8.61
N ASP A 173 -14.12 17.69 -9.67
CA ASP A 173 -15.47 18.21 -9.55
C ASP A 173 -16.45 17.14 -9.01
N LYS A 174 -17.73 17.51 -8.86
CA LYS A 174 -18.82 16.62 -8.41
C LYS A 174 -19.03 15.39 -9.30
N ASP A 175 -18.57 15.42 -10.55
CA ASP A 175 -18.74 14.36 -11.54
C ASP A 175 -17.48 13.47 -11.64
N GLY A 176 -16.46 13.74 -10.80
CA GLY A 176 -15.20 12.99 -10.74
C GLY A 176 -14.19 13.40 -11.82
N LYS A 177 -14.45 14.48 -12.60
CA LYS A 177 -13.46 15.02 -13.54
C LYS A 177 -12.34 15.71 -12.76
N ILE A 178 -11.08 15.38 -13.07
CA ILE A 178 -9.93 16.09 -12.52
C ILE A 178 -9.92 17.51 -13.04
N ILE A 179 -9.92 18.49 -12.14
CA ILE A 179 -9.89 19.92 -12.41
C ILE A 179 -8.61 20.60 -11.94
N GLY A 180 -7.80 19.93 -11.09
CA GLY A 180 -6.52 20.43 -10.65
C GLY A 180 -5.68 19.33 -9.99
N THR A 181 -4.35 19.50 -10.02
CA THR A 181 -3.41 18.58 -9.35
C THR A 181 -2.24 19.38 -8.78
N GLY A 182 -1.62 18.83 -7.74
CA GLY A 182 -0.43 19.41 -7.10
C GLY A 182 0.13 18.49 -6.05
N THR A 183 0.78 19.08 -5.05
CA THR A 183 1.37 18.37 -3.91
C THR A 183 1.19 19.19 -2.64
N THR A 184 1.16 18.52 -1.50
CA THR A 184 1.30 19.18 -0.20
C THR A 184 2.73 19.68 0.00
N ASP A 185 2.92 20.73 0.76
CA ASP A 185 4.25 21.20 1.17
C ASP A 185 4.86 20.32 2.29
N ASP A 186 6.03 20.71 2.82
CA ASP A 186 6.72 20.02 3.91
C ASP A 186 5.96 20.03 5.25
N LYS A 187 4.89 20.82 5.34
CA LYS A 187 4.01 20.95 6.50
C LYS A 187 2.62 20.37 6.25
N GLY A 188 2.39 19.80 5.06
CA GLY A 188 1.09 19.24 4.68
C GLY A 188 0.10 20.26 4.08
N ASN A 189 0.45 21.55 3.91
CA ASN A 189 -0.46 22.50 3.29
C ASN A 189 -0.48 22.34 1.77
N PHE A 190 -1.61 22.63 1.15
CA PHE A 190 -1.73 22.68 -0.30
C PHE A 190 -2.48 23.93 -0.77
N GLU A 191 -2.08 24.43 -1.93
CA GLU A 191 -2.77 25.45 -2.70
C GLU A 191 -2.79 25.01 -4.17
N ILE A 192 -3.96 24.60 -4.66
CA ILE A 192 -4.11 24.03 -5.99
C ILE A 192 -4.92 24.99 -6.87
N THR A 193 -4.32 25.41 -7.99
CA THR A 193 -5.06 26.09 -9.05
C THR A 193 -5.83 25.06 -9.88
N THR A 194 -7.12 25.32 -10.12
CA THR A 194 -8.02 24.42 -10.84
C THR A 194 -8.55 25.05 -12.12
N ASP A 195 -9.18 24.25 -12.98
CA ASP A 195 -10.14 24.72 -13.99
C ASP A 195 -11.17 25.65 -13.33
N PRO A 196 -11.89 26.49 -14.09
CA PRO A 196 -12.93 27.36 -13.55
C PRO A 196 -13.97 26.60 -12.72
N ILE A 197 -14.25 27.12 -11.53
CA ILE A 197 -15.31 26.68 -10.61
C ILE A 197 -16.26 27.85 -10.35
N LYS A 198 -17.53 27.58 -10.07
CA LYS A 198 -18.53 28.60 -9.80
C LYS A 198 -18.92 28.62 -8.33
N PRO A 199 -19.42 29.75 -7.80
CA PRO A 199 -19.99 29.79 -6.46
C PRO A 199 -20.99 28.67 -6.23
N GLY A 200 -20.84 27.95 -5.12
CA GLY A 200 -21.67 26.80 -4.76
C GLY A 200 -21.28 25.45 -5.38
N ASP A 201 -20.32 25.41 -6.29
CA ASP A 201 -19.78 24.15 -6.81
C ASP A 201 -19.08 23.37 -5.70
N LYS A 202 -19.25 22.05 -5.72
CA LYS A 202 -18.56 21.14 -4.81
C LYS A 202 -17.31 20.56 -5.50
N VAL A 203 -16.25 20.45 -4.73
CA VAL A 203 -15.00 19.79 -5.14
C VAL A 203 -14.64 18.71 -4.13
N ASN A 204 -14.01 17.64 -4.62
CA ASN A 204 -13.35 16.63 -3.79
C ASN A 204 -11.84 16.79 -3.93
N VAL A 205 -11.14 16.66 -2.82
CA VAL A 205 -9.68 16.68 -2.77
C VAL A 205 -9.20 15.32 -2.27
N GLU A 206 -8.42 14.62 -3.08
CA GLU A 206 -7.77 13.37 -2.71
C GLU A 206 -6.28 13.61 -2.48
N VAL A 207 -5.77 13.15 -1.34
CA VAL A 207 -4.34 13.10 -1.02
C VAL A 207 -3.93 11.65 -0.91
N THR A 208 -2.83 11.28 -1.55
CA THR A 208 -2.31 9.90 -1.53
C THR A 208 -0.99 9.87 -0.77
N ASP A 209 -0.88 8.99 0.24
CA ASP A 209 0.37 8.78 0.97
C ASP A 209 1.39 7.93 0.21
N LYS A 210 2.54 7.67 0.84
CA LYS A 210 3.63 6.87 0.25
C LYS A 210 3.33 5.38 0.16
N ALA A 211 2.35 4.89 0.90
CA ALA A 211 1.90 3.50 0.82
C ALA A 211 0.78 3.31 -0.20
N GLY A 212 0.21 4.41 -0.73
CA GLY A 212 -0.89 4.39 -1.69
C GLY A 212 -2.27 4.49 -1.06
N ASN A 213 -2.38 4.74 0.26
CA ASN A 213 -3.68 5.01 0.87
C ASN A 213 -4.18 6.39 0.46
N LYS A 214 -5.49 6.50 0.25
CA LYS A 214 -6.14 7.71 -0.26
C LYS A 214 -7.01 8.34 0.82
N GLY A 215 -6.67 9.56 1.20
CA GLY A 215 -7.48 10.42 2.05
C GLY A 215 -8.33 11.36 1.20
N ASN A 216 -9.54 11.69 1.66
CA ASN A 216 -10.46 12.55 0.93
C ASN A 216 -11.00 13.65 1.82
N GLY A 217 -11.13 14.86 1.23
CA GLY A 217 -11.79 16.02 1.80
C GLY A 217 -12.75 16.63 0.79
N GLU A 218 -13.80 17.28 1.25
CA GLU A 218 -14.78 17.98 0.41
C GLU A 218 -14.78 19.48 0.73
N GLY A 219 -14.95 20.31 -0.30
CA GLY A 219 -15.12 21.75 -0.16
C GLY A 219 -16.26 22.27 -1.04
N THR A 220 -16.80 23.42 -0.65
CA THR A 220 -17.81 24.14 -1.45
C THR A 220 -17.27 25.52 -1.81
N ALA A 221 -17.38 25.87 -3.09
CA ALA A 221 -16.91 27.14 -3.60
C ALA A 221 -17.68 28.32 -2.99
N GLY A 222 -16.92 29.26 -2.46
CA GLY A 222 -17.44 30.55 -1.95
C GLY A 222 -17.73 31.57 -3.05
N ASP A 223 -17.75 32.84 -2.66
CA ASP A 223 -17.96 33.95 -3.59
C ASP A 223 -16.75 34.13 -4.53
N ILE A 224 -16.97 34.82 -5.65
CA ILE A 224 -15.94 35.08 -6.65
C ILE A 224 -14.98 36.17 -6.10
N GLU A 225 -13.69 35.91 -6.16
CA GLU A 225 -12.66 36.90 -5.94
C GLU A 225 -12.24 37.60 -7.25
N HIS A 226 -12.07 38.91 -7.20
CA HIS A 226 -11.70 39.78 -8.31
C HIS A 226 -10.34 40.48 -8.03
N PRO A 227 -9.23 39.77 -8.04
CA PRO A 227 -7.94 40.34 -7.63
C PRO A 227 -7.41 41.46 -8.55
N ASN A 228 -7.89 41.51 -9.78
CA ASN A 228 -7.48 42.51 -10.78
C ASN A 228 -8.53 43.61 -11.04
N ASP A 229 -9.67 43.59 -10.34
CA ASP A 229 -10.67 44.65 -10.48
C ASP A 229 -10.28 45.86 -9.61
N HIS A 230 -9.81 46.89 -10.22
CA HIS A 230 -9.47 48.19 -9.61
C HIS A 230 -10.51 49.27 -9.89
N THR A 231 -11.72 48.87 -10.39
CA THR A 231 -12.81 49.79 -10.73
C THR A 231 -13.48 50.30 -9.44
N ALA A 232 -13.45 51.55 -9.19
CA ALA A 232 -14.20 52.12 -8.08
C ALA A 232 -15.71 52.00 -8.34
N PRO A 233 -16.54 51.68 -7.32
CA PRO A 233 -17.99 51.73 -7.47
C PRO A 233 -18.45 53.14 -7.95
N SER A 234 -19.46 53.15 -8.82
CA SER A 234 -20.06 54.41 -9.24
C SER A 234 -20.64 55.13 -8.06
N GLU A 235 -20.49 56.52 -8.05
CA GLU A 235 -21.04 57.31 -6.97
C GLU A 235 -22.55 57.13 -6.82
N PRO A 236 -23.08 56.98 -5.59
CA PRO A 236 -24.52 56.86 -5.41
C PRO A 236 -25.23 58.16 -5.85
N THR A 237 -26.20 58.02 -6.73
CA THR A 237 -27.05 59.15 -7.16
C THR A 237 -28.09 59.41 -6.06
N ILE A 238 -27.99 60.53 -5.37
CA ILE A 238 -29.01 61.00 -4.41
C ILE A 238 -30.15 61.62 -5.24
N THR A 239 -31.32 61.00 -5.22
CA THR A 239 -32.58 61.57 -5.77
C THR A 239 -33.45 62.13 -4.69
#